data_add2a501a06dc30efeae93b00247e746
#
_entry.id   add2a501a06dc30efeae93b00247e746
#
_cell.length_a   1.000
_cell.length_b   1.000
_cell.length_c   1.000
_cell.angle_alpha   90.00
_cell.angle_beta   90.00
_cell.angle_gamma   90.00
#
_symmetry.space_group_name_H-M   'P 1'
#
loop_
_entity.id
_entity.type
_entity.pdbx_description
1 polymer ?
#
loop_
_entity_poly.entity_id
_entity_poly.type
_entity_poly.pdbx_seq_one_letter_code
_entity_poly.pdbx_strand_id
1 'polypeptide(L)'
;MARHSKKDFLKPQQRKIGYVFQDYALFPHLNVYQNIAFAHPKDKNKIHEVLRLMRLENLSQQKILKLSGGQAQRVALARALIVAKNLLLLDEPLNALDNALKNEVQQGLLEFIKRENLSVLLVSHNPNEITKLAQTFLFLNNGVIDPNQENRLFSNRLLIKPLFEDENYCYYEVISQTIRLPKDCLNPTFKLDSNQGKKF
;
A
#
# COMPACT_ATOMS: atom_id res chain seq x y z
N MET A 1 -26.84 25.41 2.51
CA MET A 1 -25.78 25.32 3.55
C MET A 1 -26.32 24.55 4.74
N ALA A 2 -25.94 23.29 4.91
CA ALA A 2 -26.34 22.47 6.05
C ALA A 2 -25.58 22.95 7.29
N ARG A 3 -26.31 23.39 8.32
CA ARG A 3 -25.74 23.70 9.63
C ARG A 3 -25.34 22.39 10.31
N HIS A 4 -24.05 22.03 10.28
CA HIS A 4 -23.55 20.94 11.12
C HIS A 4 -23.62 21.39 12.58
N SER A 5 -24.39 20.67 13.39
CA SER A 5 -24.43 20.91 14.82
C SER A 5 -23.10 20.49 15.47
N LYS A 6 -22.68 21.21 16.51
CA LYS A 6 -21.43 20.90 17.26
C LYS A 6 -21.39 19.48 17.87
N LYS A 7 -22.47 18.72 17.81
CA LYS A 7 -22.60 17.35 18.34
C LYS A 7 -22.06 16.25 17.42
N ASP A 8 -21.79 16.55 16.14
CA ASP A 8 -21.45 15.53 15.14
C ASP A 8 -19.95 15.30 14.98
N PHE A 9 -19.10 15.99 15.74
CA PHE A 9 -17.63 15.82 15.64
C PHE A 9 -17.10 14.83 16.68
N LEU A 10 -16.77 13.62 16.21
CA LEU A 10 -16.02 12.65 17.02
C LEU A 10 -14.61 13.18 17.33
N LYS A 11 -14.19 13.09 18.60
CA LYS A 11 -12.80 13.36 18.98
C LYS A 11 -11.86 12.41 18.19
N PRO A 12 -10.65 12.87 17.81
CA PRO A 12 -9.72 12.06 17.00
C PRO A 12 -9.53 10.64 17.54
N GLN A 13 -9.41 10.48 18.86
CA GLN A 13 -9.24 9.17 19.52
C GLN A 13 -10.45 8.22 19.35
N GLN A 14 -11.63 8.78 19.11
CA GLN A 14 -12.87 8.02 18.94
C GLN A 14 -13.09 7.57 17.50
N ARG A 15 -12.36 8.14 16.53
CA ARG A 15 -12.53 7.84 15.09
C ARG A 15 -12.02 6.46 14.71
N LYS A 16 -11.12 5.87 15.51
CA LYS A 16 -10.55 4.52 15.29
C LYS A 16 -9.94 4.36 13.88
N ILE A 17 -9.28 5.41 13.41
CA ILE A 17 -8.57 5.46 12.15
C ILE A 17 -7.11 5.13 12.43
N GLY A 18 -6.56 4.16 11.70
CA GLY A 18 -5.12 3.94 11.65
C GLY A 18 -4.49 4.93 10.69
N TYR A 19 -3.39 5.57 11.07
CA TYR A 19 -2.67 6.48 10.19
C TYR A 19 -1.16 6.26 10.28
N VAL A 20 -0.54 6.09 9.13
CA VAL A 20 0.92 6.08 8.97
C VAL A 20 1.34 7.40 8.37
N PHE A 21 2.10 8.18 9.14
CA PHE A 21 2.69 9.44 8.71
C PHE A 21 4.01 9.19 7.97
N GLN A 22 4.40 10.08 7.07
CA GLN A 22 5.65 10.02 6.35
C GLN A 22 6.89 10.04 7.26
N ASP A 23 6.83 10.76 8.38
CA ASP A 23 7.88 10.85 9.41
C ASP A 23 7.75 9.80 10.53
N TYR A 24 6.83 8.82 10.34
CA TYR A 24 6.50 7.72 11.25
C TYR A 24 5.90 8.14 12.61
N ALA A 25 6.14 9.35 13.09
CA ALA A 25 5.65 9.90 14.36
C ALA A 25 5.74 8.93 15.54
N LEU A 26 6.86 8.19 15.68
CA LEU A 26 7.09 7.23 16.74
C LEU A 26 7.47 7.91 18.05
N PHE A 27 7.15 7.28 19.17
CA PHE A 27 7.52 7.77 20.50
C PHE A 27 8.96 7.30 20.83
N PRO A 28 9.96 8.21 20.83
CA PRO A 28 11.37 7.82 20.93
C PRO A 28 11.78 7.26 22.29
N HIS A 29 11.03 7.60 23.36
CA HIS A 29 11.25 7.09 24.72
C HIS A 29 10.69 5.68 24.97
N LEU A 30 9.84 5.17 24.07
CA LEU A 30 9.25 3.84 24.14
C LEU A 30 10.05 2.83 23.30
N ASN A 31 9.95 1.55 23.63
CA ASN A 31 10.42 0.46 22.77
C ASN A 31 9.39 0.14 21.67
N VAL A 32 9.73 -0.83 20.79
CA VAL A 32 8.86 -1.27 19.68
C VAL A 32 7.51 -1.76 20.22
N TYR A 33 7.52 -2.69 21.19
CA TYR A 33 6.30 -3.23 21.77
C TYR A 33 5.42 -2.12 22.36
N GLN A 34 6.00 -1.22 23.12
CA GLN A 34 5.29 -0.12 23.77
C GLN A 34 4.70 0.87 22.76
N ASN A 35 5.41 1.17 21.66
CA ASN A 35 4.87 2.00 20.57
C ASN A 35 3.63 1.37 19.94
N ILE A 36 3.66 0.07 19.67
CA ILE A 36 2.54 -0.66 19.06
C ILE A 36 1.38 -0.76 20.06
N ALA A 37 1.67 -1.10 21.31
CA ALA A 37 0.67 -1.29 22.37
C ALA A 37 0.03 0.03 22.85
N PHE A 38 0.59 1.18 22.49
CA PHE A 38 0.21 2.49 23.07
C PHE A 38 -1.30 2.77 23.03
N ALA A 39 -1.96 2.45 21.91
CA ALA A 39 -3.38 2.72 21.75
C ALA A 39 -4.30 1.62 22.31
N HIS A 40 -3.82 0.36 22.39
CA HIS A 40 -4.58 -0.79 22.84
C HIS A 40 -3.72 -1.75 23.70
N PRO A 41 -3.28 -1.32 24.89
CA PRO A 41 -2.33 -2.10 25.70
C PRO A 41 -2.89 -3.43 26.22
N LYS A 42 -4.22 -3.60 26.24
CA LYS A 42 -4.89 -4.81 26.74
C LYS A 42 -4.99 -5.94 25.70
N ASP A 43 -4.88 -5.63 24.42
CA ASP A 43 -5.03 -6.62 23.34
C ASP A 43 -3.68 -7.24 22.96
N LYS A 44 -3.15 -8.06 23.87
CA LYS A 44 -1.85 -8.72 23.68
C LYS A 44 -1.81 -9.60 22.43
N ASN A 45 -2.91 -10.30 22.14
CA ASN A 45 -2.97 -11.20 20.98
C ASN A 45 -2.80 -10.42 19.67
N LYS A 46 -3.53 -9.33 19.52
CA LYS A 46 -3.44 -8.48 18.33
C LYS A 46 -2.07 -7.79 18.22
N ILE A 47 -1.46 -7.40 19.36
CA ILE A 47 -0.10 -6.85 19.40
C ILE A 47 0.91 -7.87 18.87
N HIS A 48 0.86 -9.12 19.35
CA HIS A 48 1.76 -10.18 18.87
C HIS A 48 1.53 -10.53 17.42
N GLU A 49 0.29 -10.51 16.96
CA GLU A 49 -0.06 -10.72 15.58
C GLU A 49 0.58 -9.67 14.66
N VAL A 50 0.42 -8.38 14.96
CA VAL A 50 1.00 -7.32 14.11
C VAL A 50 2.53 -7.27 14.21
N LEU A 51 3.12 -7.64 15.36
CA LEU A 51 4.56 -7.83 15.47
C LEU A 51 5.07 -8.88 14.49
N ARG A 52 4.39 -10.03 14.42
CA ARG A 52 4.71 -11.11 13.48
C ARG A 52 4.52 -10.68 12.03
N LEU A 53 3.39 -10.11 11.73
CA LEU A 53 3.03 -9.60 10.39
C LEU A 53 4.08 -8.61 9.86
N MET A 54 4.62 -7.77 10.73
CA MET A 54 5.64 -6.77 10.40
C MET A 54 7.07 -7.27 10.60
N ARG A 55 7.29 -8.55 10.92
CA ARG A 55 8.63 -9.13 11.19
C ARG A 55 9.40 -8.34 12.25
N LEU A 56 8.75 -8.02 13.37
CA LEU A 56 9.30 -7.20 14.46
C LEU A 56 9.46 -7.96 15.78
N GLU A 57 9.19 -9.26 15.80
CA GLU A 57 9.20 -10.07 17.04
C GLU A 57 10.53 -9.96 17.78
N ASN A 58 11.63 -10.16 17.06
CA ASN A 58 12.99 -10.09 17.61
C ASN A 58 13.43 -8.66 17.99
N LEU A 59 12.68 -7.66 17.57
CA LEU A 59 12.94 -6.25 17.86
C LEU A 59 11.99 -5.67 18.90
N SER A 60 11.08 -6.47 19.45
CA SER A 60 9.98 -6.00 20.31
C SER A 60 10.46 -5.16 21.50
N GLN A 61 11.61 -5.48 22.09
CA GLN A 61 12.21 -4.75 23.22
C GLN A 61 13.21 -3.67 22.79
N GLN A 62 13.48 -3.53 21.49
CA GLN A 62 14.45 -2.57 20.99
C GLN A 62 13.91 -1.14 21.11
N LYS A 63 14.77 -0.21 21.52
CA LYS A 63 14.43 1.23 21.54
C LYS A 63 14.35 1.78 20.11
N ILE A 64 13.40 2.68 19.87
CA ILE A 64 13.16 3.28 18.55
C ILE A 64 14.41 3.93 17.95
N LEU A 65 15.19 4.63 18.78
CA LEU A 65 16.42 5.31 18.35
C LEU A 65 17.52 4.37 17.79
N LYS A 66 17.39 3.05 18.01
CA LYS A 66 18.34 2.05 17.50
C LYS A 66 17.85 1.34 16.24
N LEU A 67 16.68 1.72 15.72
CA LEU A 67 16.09 1.10 14.53
C LEU A 67 16.60 1.74 13.25
N SER A 68 16.73 0.92 12.19
CA SER A 68 16.87 1.45 10.82
C SER A 68 15.57 2.12 10.36
N GLY A 69 15.62 2.94 9.31
CA GLY A 69 14.43 3.59 8.74
C GLY A 69 13.32 2.60 8.37
N GLY A 70 13.67 1.48 7.72
CA GLY A 70 12.70 0.45 7.36
C GLY A 70 12.13 -0.30 8.58
N GLN A 71 12.91 -0.49 9.65
CA GLN A 71 12.41 -1.03 10.91
C GLN A 71 11.43 -0.05 11.58
N ALA A 72 11.77 1.23 11.64
CA ALA A 72 10.91 2.28 12.18
C ALA A 72 9.58 2.39 11.39
N GLN A 73 9.66 2.33 10.07
CA GLN A 73 8.48 2.33 9.20
C GLN A 73 7.53 1.17 9.51
N ARG A 74 8.06 -0.06 9.68
CA ARG A 74 7.26 -1.23 10.05
C ARG A 74 6.61 -1.08 11.43
N VAL A 75 7.29 -0.44 12.39
CA VAL A 75 6.69 -0.14 13.71
C VAL A 75 5.52 0.84 13.59
N ALA A 76 5.66 1.88 12.77
CA ALA A 76 4.58 2.84 12.51
C ALA A 76 3.38 2.16 11.86
N LEU A 77 3.61 1.28 10.88
CA LEU A 77 2.57 0.50 10.22
C LEU A 77 1.86 -0.44 11.21
N ALA A 78 2.62 -1.21 12.01
CA ALA A 78 2.07 -2.07 13.05
C ALA A 78 1.18 -1.29 14.05
N ARG A 79 1.64 -0.11 14.48
CA ARG A 79 0.87 0.76 15.38
C ARG A 79 -0.43 1.26 14.75
N ALA A 80 -0.41 1.59 13.46
CA ALA A 80 -1.61 2.01 12.73
C ALA A 80 -2.63 0.87 12.61
N LEU A 81 -2.17 -0.37 12.34
CA LEU A 81 -3.03 -1.55 12.21
C LEU A 81 -3.75 -1.91 13.52
N ILE A 82 -3.10 -1.72 14.67
CA ILE A 82 -3.74 -1.96 15.98
C ILE A 82 -4.96 -1.06 16.19
N VAL A 83 -4.88 0.20 15.74
CA VAL A 83 -5.92 1.23 15.94
C VAL A 83 -7.03 1.12 14.92
N ALA A 84 -6.70 0.75 13.69
CA ALA A 84 -7.65 0.74 12.58
C ALA A 84 -8.81 -0.23 12.84
N LYS A 85 -10.05 0.29 12.70
CA LYS A 85 -11.27 -0.54 12.71
C LYS A 85 -12.09 -0.39 11.45
N ASN A 86 -12.08 0.79 10.82
CA ASN A 86 -12.86 1.08 9.62
C ASN A 86 -11.99 1.62 8.49
N LEU A 87 -11.00 2.46 8.84
CA LEU A 87 -10.19 3.18 7.86
C LEU A 87 -8.72 3.15 8.25
N LEU A 88 -7.88 2.89 7.26
CA LEU A 88 -6.43 2.94 7.34
C LEU A 88 -5.91 3.95 6.31
N LEU A 89 -5.19 4.95 6.79
CA LEU A 89 -4.55 5.97 5.96
C LEU A 89 -3.05 5.68 5.93
N LEU A 90 -2.51 5.50 4.74
CA LEU A 90 -1.12 5.10 4.50
C LEU A 90 -0.44 6.13 3.61
N ASP A 91 0.54 6.85 4.17
CA ASP A 91 1.35 7.82 3.44
C ASP A 91 2.76 7.24 3.23
N GLU A 92 3.05 6.81 1.98
CA GLU A 92 4.30 6.17 1.56
C GLU A 92 4.75 5.02 2.49
N PRO A 93 3.87 4.04 2.81
CA PRO A 93 4.05 3.14 3.94
C PRO A 93 5.18 2.11 3.79
N LEU A 94 5.77 1.94 2.60
CA LEU A 94 6.73 0.88 2.30
C LEU A 94 8.02 1.38 1.64
N ASN A 95 8.25 2.69 1.58
CA ASN A 95 9.36 3.27 0.82
C ASN A 95 10.75 2.91 1.37
N ALA A 96 10.89 2.77 2.68
CA ALA A 96 12.16 2.46 3.33
C ALA A 96 12.48 0.96 3.41
N LEU A 97 11.67 0.09 2.78
CA LEU A 97 11.86 -1.36 2.78
C LEU A 97 12.60 -1.82 1.53
N ASP A 98 13.48 -2.81 1.70
CA ASP A 98 14.04 -3.57 0.59
C ASP A 98 12.97 -4.41 -0.12
N ASN A 99 13.24 -4.81 -1.37
CA ASN A 99 12.25 -5.45 -2.22
C ASN A 99 11.74 -6.80 -1.70
N ALA A 100 12.59 -7.60 -1.04
CA ALA A 100 12.19 -8.91 -0.53
C ALA A 100 11.22 -8.75 0.64
N LEU A 101 11.59 -7.96 1.63
CA LEU A 101 10.78 -7.68 2.82
C LEU A 101 9.50 -6.90 2.46
N LYS A 102 9.59 -5.99 1.48
CA LYS A 102 8.44 -5.24 0.96
C LYS A 102 7.34 -6.17 0.45
N ASN A 103 7.68 -7.19 -0.33
CA ASN A 103 6.70 -8.16 -0.85
C ASN A 103 6.01 -8.95 0.28
N GLU A 104 6.76 -9.41 1.27
CA GLU A 104 6.20 -10.13 2.42
C GLU A 104 5.25 -9.25 3.23
N VAL A 105 5.68 -8.02 3.54
CA VAL A 105 4.87 -7.06 4.31
C VAL A 105 3.61 -6.66 3.54
N GLN A 106 3.70 -6.47 2.21
CA GLN A 106 2.54 -6.19 1.36
C GLN A 106 1.52 -7.31 1.40
N GLN A 107 1.97 -8.56 1.27
CA GLN A 107 1.06 -9.71 1.31
C GLN A 107 0.36 -9.81 2.66
N GLY A 108 1.11 -9.74 3.76
CA GLY A 108 0.53 -9.78 5.10
C GLY A 108 -0.43 -8.61 5.36
N LEU A 109 -0.10 -7.42 4.87
CA LEU A 109 -0.95 -6.24 4.95
C LEU A 109 -2.28 -6.45 4.21
N LEU A 110 -2.26 -7.00 2.99
CA LEU A 110 -3.47 -7.32 2.22
C LEU A 110 -4.36 -8.35 2.94
N GLU A 111 -3.77 -9.40 3.49
CA GLU A 111 -4.50 -10.41 4.24
C GLU A 111 -5.16 -9.81 5.49
N PHE A 112 -4.42 -8.96 6.20
CA PHE A 112 -4.94 -8.24 7.38
C PHE A 112 -6.10 -7.31 7.01
N ILE A 113 -5.93 -6.49 5.95
CA ILE A 113 -6.96 -5.55 5.47
C ILE A 113 -8.24 -6.29 5.10
N LYS A 114 -8.14 -7.40 4.37
CA LYS A 114 -9.28 -8.23 3.97
C LYS A 114 -9.98 -8.85 5.18
N ARG A 115 -9.23 -9.43 6.10
CA ARG A 115 -9.77 -10.08 7.28
C ARG A 115 -10.47 -9.11 8.21
N GLU A 116 -9.89 -7.93 8.46
CA GLU A 116 -10.46 -6.90 9.32
C GLU A 116 -11.50 -6.03 8.59
N ASN A 117 -11.74 -6.28 7.29
CA ASN A 117 -12.65 -5.51 6.43
C ASN A 117 -12.39 -3.99 6.49
N LEU A 118 -11.13 -3.61 6.33
CA LEU A 118 -10.70 -2.20 6.40
C LEU A 118 -10.81 -1.52 5.04
N SER A 119 -11.35 -0.30 5.02
CA SER A 119 -11.14 0.63 3.92
C SER A 119 -9.74 1.23 4.02
N VAL A 120 -9.06 1.36 2.89
CA VAL A 120 -7.68 1.88 2.86
C VAL A 120 -7.58 3.04 1.89
N LEU A 121 -6.96 4.13 2.32
CA LEU A 121 -6.49 5.19 1.45
C LEU A 121 -4.96 5.16 1.47
N LEU A 122 -4.38 4.82 0.32
CA LEU A 122 -2.93 4.71 0.12
C LEU A 122 -2.45 5.87 -0.74
N VAL A 123 -1.46 6.60 -0.25
CA VAL A 123 -0.65 7.53 -1.04
C VAL A 123 0.69 6.84 -1.32
N SER A 124 1.04 6.69 -2.59
CA SER A 124 2.33 6.14 -3.00
C SER A 124 2.71 6.66 -4.39
N HIS A 125 4.00 6.88 -4.61
CA HIS A 125 4.56 7.15 -5.93
C HIS A 125 5.09 5.88 -6.61
N ASN A 126 5.01 4.72 -5.96
CA ASN A 126 5.47 3.44 -6.47
C ASN A 126 4.32 2.69 -7.16
N PRO A 127 4.34 2.56 -8.51
CA PRO A 127 3.27 1.88 -9.25
C PRO A 127 3.06 0.43 -8.84
N ASN A 128 4.12 -0.28 -8.45
CA ASN A 128 4.02 -1.68 -8.02
C ASN A 128 3.29 -1.83 -6.69
N GLU A 129 3.36 -0.84 -5.81
CA GLU A 129 2.57 -0.81 -4.58
C GLU A 129 1.10 -0.55 -4.89
N ILE A 130 0.84 0.47 -5.72
CA ILE A 130 -0.51 0.85 -6.12
C ILE A 130 -1.23 -0.33 -6.76
N THR A 131 -0.62 -0.98 -7.76
CA THR A 131 -1.24 -2.10 -8.49
C THR A 131 -1.50 -3.33 -7.61
N LYS A 132 -0.69 -3.56 -6.58
CA LYS A 132 -0.87 -4.70 -5.67
C LYS A 132 -1.86 -4.42 -4.54
N LEU A 133 -1.91 -3.19 -4.04
CA LEU A 133 -2.65 -2.84 -2.83
C LEU A 133 -3.98 -2.15 -3.11
N ALA A 134 -4.12 -1.43 -4.23
CA ALA A 134 -5.30 -0.62 -4.54
C ALA A 134 -6.23 -1.32 -5.54
N GLN A 135 -7.53 -1.17 -5.32
CA GLN A 135 -8.58 -1.57 -6.26
C GLN A 135 -8.98 -0.42 -7.20
N THR A 136 -8.82 0.80 -6.73
CA THR A 136 -9.12 2.04 -7.46
C THR A 136 -8.04 3.05 -7.15
N PHE A 137 -7.65 3.86 -8.12
CA PHE A 137 -6.63 4.88 -7.94
C PHE A 137 -7.04 6.22 -8.54
N LEU A 138 -6.54 7.27 -7.91
CA LEU A 138 -6.72 8.65 -8.33
C LEU A 138 -5.35 9.27 -8.57
N PHE A 139 -5.23 10.01 -9.65
CA PHE A 139 -4.01 10.76 -9.94
C PHE A 139 -4.20 12.21 -9.52
N LEU A 140 -3.23 12.72 -8.76
CA LEU A 140 -3.15 14.11 -8.38
C LEU A 140 -2.04 14.78 -9.19
N ASN A 141 -2.39 15.84 -9.92
CA ASN A 141 -1.45 16.70 -10.61
C ASN A 141 -1.69 18.14 -10.16
N ASN A 142 -0.69 18.77 -9.54
CA ASN A 142 -0.78 20.15 -9.02
C ASN A 142 -2.05 20.41 -8.17
N GLY A 143 -2.42 19.45 -7.32
CA GLY A 143 -3.57 19.55 -6.43
C GLY A 143 -4.92 19.29 -7.08
N VAL A 144 -4.96 18.91 -8.37
CA VAL A 144 -6.18 18.57 -9.11
C VAL A 144 -6.19 17.10 -9.45
N ILE A 145 -7.36 16.45 -9.30
CA ILE A 145 -7.55 15.08 -9.76
C ILE A 145 -7.56 15.07 -11.29
N ASP A 146 -6.68 14.28 -11.88
CA ASP A 146 -6.58 14.11 -13.34
C ASP A 146 -7.26 12.79 -13.75
N PRO A 147 -8.48 12.83 -14.31
CA PRO A 147 -9.23 11.65 -14.68
C PRO A 147 -8.64 10.88 -15.89
N ASN A 148 -7.71 11.50 -16.64
CA ASN A 148 -7.16 10.91 -17.86
C ASN A 148 -5.85 10.14 -17.62
N GLN A 149 -5.34 10.08 -16.39
CA GLN A 149 -4.04 9.46 -16.12
C GLN A 149 -4.13 7.97 -15.74
N GLU A 150 -5.30 7.38 -15.63
CA GLU A 150 -5.42 5.91 -15.46
C GLU A 150 -4.60 5.16 -16.52
N ASN A 151 -4.62 5.63 -17.76
CA ASN A 151 -3.84 5.06 -18.85
C ASN A 151 -2.32 5.26 -18.73
N ARG A 152 -1.84 6.25 -17.97
CA ARG A 152 -0.41 6.55 -17.85
C ARG A 152 0.34 5.66 -16.84
N LEU A 153 -0.31 5.12 -15.83
CA LEU A 153 0.32 4.12 -14.95
C LEU A 153 0.73 2.89 -15.74
N PHE A 154 -0.07 2.52 -16.73
CA PHE A 154 0.18 1.36 -17.57
C PHE A 154 0.97 1.71 -18.84
N SER A 155 0.81 2.92 -19.39
CA SER A 155 1.47 3.32 -20.65
C SER A 155 2.93 3.79 -20.49
N ASN A 156 3.34 4.32 -19.35
CA ASN A 156 4.70 4.87 -19.19
C ASN A 156 5.73 3.91 -18.58
N ARG A 157 5.34 2.66 -18.19
CA ARG A 157 6.29 1.72 -17.55
C ARG A 157 6.23 0.28 -18.04
N LEU A 158 5.21 -0.08 -18.76
CA LEU A 158 5.18 -1.32 -19.51
C LEU A 158 5.11 -0.95 -21.00
N LEU A 159 6.25 -0.69 -21.60
CA LEU A 159 6.37 -0.85 -23.06
C LEU A 159 6.17 -2.35 -23.31
N ILE A 160 4.89 -2.76 -23.35
CA ILE A 160 4.49 -4.10 -23.69
C ILE A 160 4.47 -4.13 -25.20
N LYS A 161 5.46 -4.74 -25.80
CA LYS A 161 5.47 -5.03 -27.23
C LYS A 161 4.82 -6.39 -27.42
N PRO A 162 3.69 -6.50 -28.16
CA PRO A 162 3.16 -7.81 -28.50
C PRO A 162 4.19 -8.57 -29.35
N LEU A 163 4.51 -9.79 -28.97
CA LEU A 163 5.41 -10.66 -29.71
C LEU A 163 4.61 -11.60 -30.63
N PHE A 164 3.71 -12.36 -30.05
CA PHE A 164 2.82 -13.29 -30.74
C PHE A 164 1.67 -13.71 -29.81
N GLU A 165 0.68 -14.40 -30.37
CA GLU A 165 -0.40 -15.02 -29.61
C GLU A 165 -0.60 -16.46 -30.07
N ASP A 166 -1.03 -17.33 -29.15
CA ASP A 166 -1.52 -18.67 -29.43
C ASP A 166 -3.03 -18.77 -29.08
N GLU A 167 -3.59 -19.98 -29.12
CA GLU A 167 -5.02 -20.19 -28.89
C GLU A 167 -5.51 -19.70 -27.50
N ASN A 168 -4.65 -19.70 -26.49
CA ASN A 168 -5.01 -19.43 -25.10
C ASN A 168 -4.33 -18.20 -24.52
N TYR A 169 -3.20 -17.73 -25.08
CA TYR A 169 -2.34 -16.70 -24.49
C TYR A 169 -1.85 -15.68 -25.50
N CYS A 170 -1.68 -14.44 -25.02
CA CYS A 170 -0.91 -13.40 -25.69
C CYS A 170 0.45 -13.25 -24.99
N TYR A 171 1.52 -13.16 -25.77
CA TYR A 171 2.88 -13.02 -25.30
C TYR A 171 3.40 -11.62 -25.56
N TYR A 172 4.00 -11.01 -24.53
CA TYR A 172 4.49 -9.64 -24.60
C TYR A 172 5.94 -9.57 -24.14
N GLU A 173 6.70 -8.67 -24.76
CA GLU A 173 8.02 -8.27 -24.31
C GLU A 173 7.89 -7.07 -23.38
N VAL A 174 8.38 -7.20 -22.15
CA VAL A 174 8.44 -6.12 -21.15
C VAL A 174 9.90 -5.77 -20.95
N ILE A 175 10.37 -4.70 -21.57
CA ILE A 175 11.71 -4.08 -21.56
C ILE A 175 12.93 -5.02 -21.34
N SER A 176 12.79 -6.20 -20.79
CA SER A 176 13.83 -7.23 -20.61
C SER A 176 13.31 -8.63 -20.35
N GLN A 177 12.00 -8.86 -20.34
CA GLN A 177 11.42 -10.18 -20.06
C GLN A 177 10.17 -10.42 -20.89
N THR A 178 10.03 -11.62 -21.43
CA THR A 178 8.77 -12.07 -22.04
C THR A 178 7.83 -12.51 -20.92
N ILE A 179 6.64 -11.92 -20.86
CA ILE A 179 5.58 -12.37 -19.95
C ILE A 179 4.47 -13.03 -20.75
N ARG A 180 3.86 -14.03 -20.14
CA ARG A 180 2.70 -14.75 -20.67
C ARG A 180 1.46 -14.33 -19.90
N LEU A 181 0.46 -13.83 -20.60
CA LEU A 181 -0.81 -13.43 -20.00
C LEU A 181 -1.95 -14.23 -20.63
N PRO A 182 -2.92 -14.73 -19.84
CA PRO A 182 -4.16 -15.29 -20.37
C PRO A 182 -4.90 -14.24 -21.20
N LYS A 183 -5.55 -14.64 -22.30
CA LYS A 183 -6.26 -13.73 -23.22
C LYS A 183 -7.40 -12.95 -22.55
N ASP A 184 -8.04 -13.52 -21.55
CA ASP A 184 -9.12 -12.96 -20.77
C ASP A 184 -8.66 -11.91 -19.73
N CYS A 185 -7.37 -11.80 -19.46
CA CYS A 185 -6.80 -10.75 -18.61
C CYS A 185 -6.66 -9.38 -19.29
N LEU A 186 -6.84 -9.31 -20.60
CA LEU A 186 -6.82 -8.07 -21.37
C LEU A 186 -8.24 -7.47 -21.37
N ASN A 187 -8.47 -6.50 -20.52
CA ASN A 187 -9.70 -5.72 -20.55
C ASN A 187 -9.85 -5.09 -21.97
N PRO A 188 -11.01 -5.19 -22.66
CA PRO A 188 -11.21 -4.67 -24.00
C PRO A 188 -11.01 -3.15 -24.16
N THR A 189 -10.80 -2.42 -23.08
CA THR A 189 -10.38 -1.01 -23.09
C THR A 189 -8.88 -0.81 -23.36
N PHE A 190 -8.06 -1.86 -23.33
CA PHE A 190 -6.67 -1.82 -23.81
C PHE A 190 -6.65 -1.86 -25.33
N LYS A 191 -6.98 -0.76 -26.01
CA LYS A 191 -6.61 -0.55 -27.39
C LYS A 191 -5.11 -0.27 -27.43
N LEU A 192 -4.34 -1.31 -27.72
CA LEU A 192 -2.95 -1.17 -28.15
C LEU A 192 -2.98 -0.26 -29.38
N ASP A 193 -2.29 0.86 -29.31
CA ASP A 193 -2.10 1.75 -30.44
C ASP A 193 -1.25 1.00 -31.48
N SER A 194 -1.93 0.33 -32.43
CA SER A 194 -1.33 -0.50 -33.49
C SER A 194 -0.57 0.33 -34.54
N ASN A 195 -0.35 1.64 -34.31
CA ASN A 195 0.22 2.55 -35.29
C ASN A 195 1.72 2.85 -35.19
N GLN A 196 2.48 2.12 -34.35
CA GLN A 196 3.95 2.24 -34.34
C GLN A 196 4.68 0.94 -34.72
N GLY A 197 4.19 0.19 -35.67
CA GLY A 197 4.77 -1.08 -36.10
C GLY A 197 4.75 -1.30 -37.61
N LYS A 198 4.99 -0.26 -38.43
CA LYS A 198 5.36 -0.46 -39.83
C LYS A 198 6.56 0.40 -40.15
N LYS A 199 7.75 -0.17 -39.92
CA LYS A 199 8.99 0.05 -40.71
C LYS A 199 10.09 -0.79 -40.04
N PHE A 200 10.36 -1.89 -40.62
CA PHE A 200 11.51 -2.66 -41.07
C PHE A 200 11.14 -4.12 -41.16
#